data_44299f44b5ce67d0e9f3e3e59d6f1ad4
#
_entry.id   44299f44b5ce67d0e9f3e3e59d6f1ad4
#
_cell.length_a   1.000
_cell.length_b   1.000
_cell.length_c   1.000
_cell.angle_alpha   90.00
_cell.angle_beta   90.00
_cell.angle_gamma   90.00
#
_symmetry.space_group_name_H-M   'P 1'
#
loop_
_entity.id
_entity.type
_entity.pdbx_description
1 polymer ?
#
loop_
_entity_poly.entity_id
_entity_poly.type
_entity_poly.pdbx_seq_one_letter_code
_entity_poly.pdbx_strand_id
1 'polypeptide(L)'
;MIELQHLTVGYGKKAILSDINQTIEAGELVCLLGANGVGKSTILRTIAGFMPPLCGTILIDEQDVSTFSIAQRSKTISVVLTDRVEVPCMKVVDLVRMGRSPYTGFFGTLTKKDKAIADEAIAMVGVSHLATRTIDTLSDGERQKVLLAKALAQQTPVILLDEPTAFLDFHAKVSTLQFLLRLAHETNKTILLSTHDVEMAIQLSDTLWIAQNGDIKAGTTLSLTKNGTLEHFLQVEPMADASKGCQSIIFDAENLTLKINKDVVLPET
;
A
#
# COMPACT_ATOMS: atom_id res chain seq x y z
N MET A 1 3.35 -6.60 13.95
CA MET A 1 3.48 -5.16 14.31
C MET A 1 4.69 -4.57 13.58
N ILE A 2 4.59 -3.35 13.06
CA ILE A 2 5.73 -2.58 12.49
C ILE A 2 5.90 -1.33 13.33
N GLU A 3 7.13 -1.01 13.75
CA GLU A 3 7.45 0.21 14.48
C GLU A 3 8.58 0.97 13.77
N LEU A 4 8.37 2.24 13.50
CA LEU A 4 9.34 3.16 12.91
C LEU A 4 9.82 4.12 14.00
N GLN A 5 11.13 4.12 14.25
CA GLN A 5 11.76 4.93 15.30
C GLN A 5 12.73 5.94 14.67
N HIS A 6 12.37 7.23 14.72
CA HIS A 6 13.14 8.34 14.16
C HIS A 6 13.58 8.09 12.72
N LEU A 7 12.72 7.41 11.94
CA LEU A 7 13.06 6.96 10.60
C LEU A 7 13.15 8.13 9.62
N THR A 8 14.28 8.22 8.93
CA THR A 8 14.49 9.16 7.81
C THR A 8 14.77 8.36 6.55
N VAL A 9 14.00 8.62 5.50
CA VAL A 9 14.12 7.93 4.21
C VAL A 9 14.45 8.91 3.08
N GLY A 10 15.18 8.43 2.07
CA GLY A 10 15.58 9.28 0.94
C GLY A 10 16.65 8.60 0.06
N TYR A 11 17.26 9.36 -0.82
CA TYR A 11 18.27 8.88 -1.76
C TYR A 11 19.60 9.60 -1.55
N GLY A 12 20.68 8.82 -1.41
CA GLY A 12 22.01 9.35 -1.14
C GLY A 12 22.05 10.13 0.16
N LYS A 13 22.20 11.47 0.10
CA LYS A 13 22.16 12.37 1.27
C LYS A 13 20.88 13.21 1.34
N LYS A 14 19.97 13.06 0.37
CA LYS A 14 18.75 13.85 0.30
C LYS A 14 17.62 13.13 1.03
N ALA A 15 17.24 13.64 2.19
CA ALA A 15 16.05 13.19 2.90
C ALA A 15 14.77 13.59 2.12
N ILE A 16 13.78 12.71 2.10
CA ILE A 16 12.45 12.92 1.50
C ILE A 16 11.40 12.98 2.60
N LEU A 17 11.43 12.01 3.51
CA LEU A 17 10.63 12.00 4.72
C LEU A 17 11.56 11.84 5.90
N SER A 18 11.34 12.58 6.99
CA SER A 18 12.28 12.69 8.10
C SER A 18 11.56 12.51 9.45
N ASP A 19 12.29 11.93 10.40
CA ASP A 19 11.88 11.78 11.81
C ASP A 19 10.51 11.09 11.99
N ILE A 20 10.26 10.06 11.20
CA ILE A 20 9.00 9.32 11.24
C ILE A 20 9.00 8.44 12.49
N ASN A 21 8.00 8.64 13.35
CA ASN A 21 7.78 7.87 14.57
C ASN A 21 6.34 7.33 14.52
N GLN A 22 6.15 6.14 13.94
CA GLN A 22 4.83 5.55 13.69
C GLN A 22 4.82 4.06 13.97
N THR A 23 3.67 3.56 14.40
CA THR A 23 3.44 2.14 14.63
C THR A 23 2.26 1.65 13.79
N ILE A 24 2.34 0.43 13.28
CA ILE A 24 1.23 -0.29 12.67
C ILE A 24 1.04 -1.57 13.45
N GLU A 25 -0.14 -1.74 14.02
CA GLU A 25 -0.45 -2.91 14.82
C GLU A 25 -0.66 -4.16 13.95
N ALA A 26 -0.60 -5.33 14.59
CA ALA A 26 -0.95 -6.56 13.93
C ALA A 26 -2.45 -6.60 13.65
N GLY A 27 -2.84 -7.05 12.46
CA GLY A 27 -4.24 -7.06 12.04
C GLY A 27 -4.76 -5.75 11.47
N GLU A 28 -3.90 -4.74 11.29
CA GLU A 28 -4.29 -3.40 10.83
C GLU A 28 -4.03 -3.21 9.34
N LEU A 29 -4.97 -2.56 8.65
CA LEU A 29 -4.82 -2.04 7.29
C LEU A 29 -4.56 -0.53 7.35
N VAL A 30 -3.35 -0.12 6.97
CA VAL A 30 -2.95 1.29 6.90
C VAL A 30 -2.88 1.75 5.45
N CYS A 31 -3.52 2.90 5.16
CA CYS A 31 -3.42 3.56 3.88
C CYS A 31 -2.48 4.77 3.95
N LEU A 32 -1.40 4.74 3.17
CA LEU A 32 -0.45 5.83 3.02
C LEU A 32 -0.88 6.75 1.87
N LEU A 33 -1.35 7.94 2.23
CA LEU A 33 -1.78 9.01 1.32
C LEU A 33 -0.67 10.03 1.09
N GLY A 34 -0.71 10.70 -0.05
CA GLY A 34 0.20 11.79 -0.38
C GLY A 34 0.33 12.01 -1.88
N ALA A 35 0.81 13.18 -2.28
CA ALA A 35 1.04 13.53 -3.67
C ALA A 35 2.07 12.60 -4.34
N ASN A 36 2.09 12.60 -5.68
CA ASN A 36 3.13 11.86 -6.41
C ASN A 36 4.52 12.45 -6.10
N GLY A 37 5.49 11.58 -5.87
CA GLY A 37 6.86 11.99 -5.54
C GLY A 37 7.10 12.39 -4.08
N VAL A 38 6.09 12.35 -3.19
CA VAL A 38 6.24 12.72 -1.77
C VAL A 38 7.05 11.70 -0.95
N GLY A 39 7.32 10.50 -1.50
CA GLY A 39 8.13 9.48 -0.83
C GLY A 39 7.39 8.20 -0.45
N LYS A 40 6.14 7.99 -0.91
CA LYS A 40 5.34 6.77 -0.60
C LYS A 40 6.09 5.48 -0.95
N SER A 41 6.52 5.34 -2.20
CA SER A 41 7.28 4.15 -2.64
C SER A 41 8.65 4.06 -1.97
N THR A 42 9.25 5.20 -1.60
CA THR A 42 10.55 5.22 -0.90
C THR A 42 10.45 4.63 0.49
N ILE A 43 9.44 5.04 1.28
CA ILE A 43 9.24 4.47 2.62
C ILE A 43 8.86 3.00 2.56
N LEU A 44 7.99 2.58 1.62
CA LEU A 44 7.65 1.17 1.42
C LEU A 44 8.88 0.33 1.10
N ARG A 45 9.75 0.80 0.18
CA ARG A 45 11.01 0.13 -0.17
C ARG A 45 11.99 0.08 1.00
N THR A 46 12.00 1.11 1.85
CA THR A 46 12.86 1.15 3.03
C THR A 46 12.38 0.17 4.10
N ILE A 47 11.06 0.11 4.37
CA ILE A 47 10.47 -0.88 5.30
C ILE A 47 10.69 -2.30 4.78
N ALA A 48 10.58 -2.53 3.47
CA ALA A 48 10.89 -3.82 2.84
C ALA A 48 12.38 -4.21 2.92
N GLY A 49 13.26 -3.28 3.33
CA GLY A 49 14.70 -3.47 3.37
C GLY A 49 15.35 -3.55 1.98
N PHE A 50 14.71 -3.01 0.93
CA PHE A 50 15.32 -2.85 -0.40
C PHE A 50 16.23 -1.64 -0.48
N MET A 51 16.08 -0.71 0.46
CA MET A 51 16.92 0.47 0.65
C MET A 51 17.26 0.61 2.13
N PRO A 52 18.51 1.00 2.49
CA PRO A 52 18.81 1.35 3.87
C PRO A 52 18.11 2.68 4.24
N PRO A 53 17.67 2.86 5.48
CA PRO A 53 17.26 4.18 5.96
C PRO A 53 18.48 5.14 6.00
N LEU A 54 18.21 6.44 5.91
CA LEU A 54 19.26 7.47 6.13
C LEU A 54 19.54 7.63 7.61
N CYS A 55 18.52 7.46 8.46
CA CYS A 55 18.60 7.50 9.92
C CYS A 55 17.43 6.72 10.51
N GLY A 56 17.52 6.33 11.78
CA GLY A 56 16.49 5.64 12.53
C GLY A 56 16.46 4.14 12.31
N THR A 57 15.46 3.49 12.89
CA THR A 57 15.33 2.03 12.95
C THR A 57 13.93 1.60 12.55
N ILE A 58 13.83 0.43 11.93
CA ILE A 58 12.56 -0.23 11.58
C ILE A 58 12.52 -1.55 12.33
N LEU A 59 11.54 -1.70 13.20
CA LEU A 59 11.30 -2.95 13.92
C LEU A 59 10.07 -3.66 13.35
N ILE A 60 10.18 -4.98 13.20
CA ILE A 60 9.04 -5.87 12.94
C ILE A 60 9.03 -6.92 14.03
N ASP A 61 7.92 -6.97 14.80
CA ASP A 61 7.78 -7.81 15.97
C ASP A 61 9.02 -7.70 16.90
N GLU A 62 9.39 -6.44 17.23
CA GLU A 62 10.52 -6.05 18.09
C GLU A 62 11.92 -6.38 17.52
N GLN A 63 12.03 -6.89 16.30
CA GLN A 63 13.30 -7.22 15.66
C GLN A 63 13.67 -6.19 14.60
N ASP A 64 14.90 -5.70 14.64
CA ASP A 64 15.42 -4.75 13.65
C ASP A 64 15.54 -5.40 12.27
N VAL A 65 14.83 -4.85 11.28
CA VAL A 65 14.81 -5.33 9.89
C VAL A 65 16.21 -5.31 9.25
N SER A 66 17.10 -4.42 9.70
CA SER A 66 18.48 -4.34 9.20
C SER A 66 19.30 -5.62 9.51
N THR A 67 18.90 -6.35 10.56
CA THR A 67 19.57 -7.59 10.97
C THR A 67 19.05 -8.82 10.25
N PHE A 68 17.93 -8.70 9.52
CA PHE A 68 17.31 -9.84 8.84
C PHE A 68 18.20 -10.39 7.72
N SER A 69 18.42 -11.69 7.73
CA SER A 69 18.90 -12.39 6.55
C SER A 69 17.88 -12.30 5.41
N ILE A 70 18.31 -12.50 4.16
CA ILE A 70 17.41 -12.54 3.00
C ILE A 70 16.28 -13.55 3.23
N ALA A 71 16.58 -14.72 3.80
CA ALA A 71 15.60 -15.76 4.10
C ALA A 71 14.58 -15.35 5.16
N GLN A 72 15.01 -14.66 6.23
CA GLN A 72 14.11 -14.12 7.25
C GLN A 72 13.21 -13.05 6.66
N ARG A 73 13.79 -12.06 5.95
CA ARG A 73 13.05 -10.99 5.30
C ARG A 73 11.97 -11.51 4.37
N SER A 74 12.31 -12.49 3.51
CA SER A 74 11.35 -13.08 2.57
C SER A 74 10.24 -13.91 3.22
N LYS A 75 10.41 -14.32 4.47
CA LYS A 75 9.36 -14.98 5.28
C LYS A 75 8.57 -14.01 6.15
N THR A 76 9.06 -12.79 6.33
CA THR A 76 8.44 -11.76 7.18
C THR A 76 7.68 -10.73 6.36
N ILE A 77 8.20 -10.33 5.18
CA ILE A 77 7.62 -9.25 4.39
C ILE A 77 7.35 -9.73 2.97
N SER A 78 6.13 -9.55 2.50
CA SER A 78 5.79 -9.61 1.08
C SER A 78 5.56 -8.21 0.53
N VAL A 79 5.93 -8.02 -0.75
CA VAL A 79 5.88 -6.70 -1.39
C VAL A 79 5.29 -6.80 -2.78
N VAL A 80 4.38 -5.88 -3.10
CA VAL A 80 3.94 -5.61 -4.47
C VAL A 80 4.28 -4.15 -4.77
N LEU A 81 5.18 -3.95 -5.72
CA LEU A 81 5.58 -2.63 -6.20
C LEU A 81 4.84 -2.29 -7.50
N THR A 82 4.77 -1.00 -7.80
CA THR A 82 4.17 -0.47 -9.04
C THR A 82 5.00 -0.79 -10.28
N ASP A 83 6.28 -1.18 -10.10
CA ASP A 83 7.17 -1.51 -11.21
C ASP A 83 6.61 -2.68 -12.04
N ARG A 84 6.59 -2.54 -13.35
CA ARG A 84 6.13 -3.62 -14.24
C ARG A 84 7.07 -4.81 -14.16
N VAL A 85 6.51 -5.95 -13.73
CA VAL A 85 7.22 -7.23 -13.79
C VAL A 85 7.03 -7.80 -15.21
N GLU A 86 8.05 -7.65 -16.05
CA GLU A 86 8.07 -8.23 -17.39
C GLU A 86 8.69 -9.62 -17.34
N VAL A 87 7.85 -10.64 -17.36
CA VAL A 87 8.25 -12.07 -17.44
C VAL A 87 7.54 -12.70 -18.63
N PRO A 88 8.12 -12.57 -19.83
CA PRO A 88 7.52 -13.10 -21.05
C PRO A 88 7.25 -14.60 -20.94
N CYS A 89 6.14 -15.06 -21.51
CA CYS A 89 5.75 -16.47 -21.59
C CYS A 89 5.54 -17.19 -20.24
N MET A 90 5.58 -16.50 -19.09
CA MET A 90 5.32 -17.12 -17.80
C MET A 90 3.81 -17.23 -17.54
N LYS A 91 3.34 -18.39 -17.10
CA LYS A 91 1.93 -18.57 -16.71
C LYS A 91 1.64 -17.93 -15.37
N VAL A 92 0.40 -17.48 -15.20
CA VAL A 92 -0.11 -16.93 -13.92
C VAL A 92 0.19 -17.86 -12.75
N VAL A 93 -0.16 -19.15 -12.87
CA VAL A 93 0.06 -20.13 -11.81
C VAL A 93 1.54 -20.26 -11.43
N ASP A 94 2.45 -20.15 -12.40
CA ASP A 94 3.89 -20.27 -12.12
C ASP A 94 4.42 -19.01 -11.42
N LEU A 95 3.95 -17.80 -11.82
CA LEU A 95 4.30 -16.56 -11.13
C LEU A 95 3.81 -16.59 -9.67
N VAL A 96 2.58 -17.03 -9.41
CA VAL A 96 2.05 -17.09 -8.04
C VAL A 96 2.81 -18.12 -7.21
N ARG A 97 3.16 -19.26 -7.79
CA ARG A 97 4.00 -20.29 -7.15
C ARG A 97 5.39 -19.79 -6.76
N MET A 98 5.95 -18.81 -7.48
CA MET A 98 7.19 -18.15 -7.05
C MET A 98 7.08 -17.47 -5.68
N GLY A 99 5.87 -17.10 -5.22
CA GLY A 99 5.63 -16.65 -3.85
C GLY A 99 6.04 -17.69 -2.79
N ARG A 100 6.11 -18.96 -3.16
CA ARG A 100 6.56 -20.04 -2.26
C ARG A 100 8.08 -20.23 -2.21
N SER A 101 8.85 -19.49 -3.04
CA SER A 101 10.33 -19.63 -3.07
C SER A 101 11.02 -19.57 -1.70
N PRO A 102 10.60 -18.73 -0.72
CA PRO A 102 11.21 -18.71 0.60
C PRO A 102 11.10 -20.01 1.40
N TYR A 103 10.22 -20.91 0.98
CA TYR A 103 9.94 -22.17 1.68
C TYR A 103 10.46 -23.38 0.93
N THR A 104 11.02 -23.20 -0.26
CA THR A 104 11.63 -24.27 -1.05
C THR A 104 13.07 -24.51 -0.60
N GLY A 105 13.54 -25.76 -0.71
CA GLY A 105 14.95 -26.08 -0.50
C GLY A 105 15.85 -25.62 -1.65
N PHE A 106 17.11 -26.01 -1.60
CA PHE A 106 18.14 -25.63 -2.58
C PHE A 106 17.74 -25.88 -4.05
N PHE A 107 17.00 -26.93 -4.31
CA PHE A 107 16.53 -27.27 -5.67
C PHE A 107 15.25 -26.55 -6.10
N GLY A 108 14.69 -25.66 -5.30
CA GLY A 108 13.49 -24.89 -5.65
C GLY A 108 12.21 -25.75 -5.82
N THR A 109 12.21 -27.01 -5.36
CA THR A 109 11.10 -27.94 -5.59
C THR A 109 9.90 -27.60 -4.71
N LEU A 110 8.74 -27.35 -5.34
CA LEU A 110 7.48 -27.11 -4.65
C LEU A 110 6.83 -28.42 -4.18
N THR A 111 6.45 -28.45 -2.91
CA THR A 111 5.66 -29.55 -2.35
C THR A 111 4.20 -29.49 -2.82
N LYS A 112 3.42 -30.54 -2.57
CA LYS A 112 1.95 -30.50 -2.80
C LYS A 112 1.28 -29.40 -2.00
N LYS A 113 1.74 -29.15 -0.77
CA LYS A 113 1.25 -28.09 0.11
C LYS A 113 1.53 -26.71 -0.48
N ASP A 114 2.73 -26.47 -1.01
CA ASP A 114 3.07 -25.17 -1.63
C ASP A 114 2.20 -24.87 -2.86
N LYS A 115 1.94 -25.89 -3.67
CA LYS A 115 1.03 -25.74 -4.83
C LYS A 115 -0.38 -25.41 -4.39
N ALA A 116 -0.91 -26.10 -3.37
CA ALA A 116 -2.25 -25.84 -2.82
C ALA A 116 -2.36 -24.42 -2.27
N ILE A 117 -1.35 -23.90 -1.54
CA ILE A 117 -1.31 -22.52 -1.05
C ILE A 117 -1.34 -21.51 -2.20
N ALA A 118 -0.58 -21.76 -3.27
CA ALA A 118 -0.58 -20.88 -4.43
C ALA A 118 -1.94 -20.91 -5.15
N ASP A 119 -2.55 -22.08 -5.31
CA ASP A 119 -3.86 -22.23 -5.95
C ASP A 119 -4.97 -21.57 -5.11
N GLU A 120 -4.90 -21.66 -3.77
CA GLU A 120 -5.78 -20.94 -2.85
C GLU A 120 -5.61 -19.41 -2.97
N ALA A 121 -4.38 -18.91 -3.01
CA ALA A 121 -4.13 -17.48 -3.19
C ALA A 121 -4.70 -16.95 -4.52
N ILE A 122 -4.62 -17.72 -5.61
CA ILE A 122 -5.24 -17.41 -6.90
C ILE A 122 -6.77 -17.33 -6.77
N ALA A 123 -7.36 -18.25 -6.03
CA ALA A 123 -8.82 -18.28 -5.80
C ALA A 123 -9.27 -17.09 -4.95
N MET A 124 -8.53 -16.73 -3.89
CA MET A 124 -8.84 -15.62 -2.98
C MET A 124 -8.97 -14.27 -3.70
N VAL A 125 -8.13 -14.02 -4.70
CA VAL A 125 -8.20 -12.77 -5.49
C VAL A 125 -9.09 -12.87 -6.74
N GLY A 126 -9.75 -14.02 -6.95
CA GLY A 126 -10.74 -14.22 -8.01
C GLY A 126 -10.16 -14.36 -9.43
N VAL A 127 -8.89 -14.81 -9.57
CA VAL A 127 -8.21 -14.94 -10.88
C VAL A 127 -7.98 -16.40 -11.31
N SER A 128 -8.73 -17.35 -10.76
CA SER A 128 -8.59 -18.79 -11.10
C SER A 128 -8.74 -19.08 -12.58
N HIS A 129 -9.61 -18.34 -13.28
CA HIS A 129 -9.83 -18.46 -14.73
C HIS A 129 -8.63 -18.03 -15.58
N LEU A 130 -7.67 -17.31 -14.98
CA LEU A 130 -6.45 -16.84 -15.65
C LEU A 130 -5.25 -17.76 -15.38
N ALA A 131 -5.36 -18.76 -14.52
CA ALA A 131 -4.23 -19.56 -14.02
C ALA A 131 -3.29 -20.13 -15.11
N THR A 132 -3.84 -20.50 -16.25
CA THR A 132 -3.10 -21.08 -17.39
C THR A 132 -2.68 -20.06 -18.46
N ARG A 133 -3.17 -18.80 -18.36
CA ARG A 133 -2.77 -17.72 -19.27
C ARG A 133 -1.37 -17.22 -18.97
N THR A 134 -0.73 -16.64 -19.97
CA THR A 134 0.58 -16.00 -19.82
C THR A 134 0.43 -14.55 -19.36
N ILE A 135 1.38 -14.07 -18.53
CA ILE A 135 1.34 -12.74 -17.88
C ILE A 135 1.27 -11.59 -18.90
N ASP A 136 1.95 -11.74 -20.03
CA ASP A 136 1.99 -10.77 -21.13
C ASP A 136 0.63 -10.56 -21.81
N THR A 137 -0.29 -11.53 -21.67
CA THR A 137 -1.66 -11.44 -22.23
C THR A 137 -2.69 -10.83 -21.31
N LEU A 138 -2.31 -10.47 -20.10
CA LEU A 138 -3.20 -9.92 -19.08
C LEU A 138 -3.36 -8.41 -19.24
N SER A 139 -4.54 -7.89 -18.91
CA SER A 139 -4.73 -6.48 -18.65
C SER A 139 -3.93 -6.05 -17.40
N ASP A 140 -3.66 -4.74 -17.25
CA ASP A 140 -2.91 -4.24 -16.09
C ASP A 140 -3.65 -4.56 -14.77
N GLY A 141 -5.00 -4.48 -14.76
CA GLY A 141 -5.80 -4.85 -13.59
C GLY A 141 -5.76 -6.34 -13.25
N GLU A 142 -5.81 -7.23 -14.25
CA GLU A 142 -5.64 -8.67 -14.04
C GLU A 142 -4.24 -8.98 -13.52
N ARG A 143 -3.23 -8.34 -14.08
CA ARG A 143 -1.83 -8.47 -13.65
C ARG A 143 -1.65 -8.04 -12.20
N GLN A 144 -2.26 -6.93 -11.80
CA GLN A 144 -2.21 -6.44 -10.41
C GLN A 144 -2.79 -7.46 -9.43
N LYS A 145 -3.94 -8.05 -9.75
CA LYS A 145 -4.54 -9.13 -8.94
C LYS A 145 -3.62 -10.36 -8.85
N VAL A 146 -2.94 -10.72 -9.95
CA VAL A 146 -1.99 -11.84 -9.95
C VAL A 146 -0.77 -11.56 -9.08
N LEU A 147 -0.25 -10.31 -9.07
CA LEU A 147 0.84 -9.92 -8.19
C LEU A 147 0.40 -9.95 -6.72
N LEU A 148 -0.83 -9.54 -6.44
CA LEU A 148 -1.41 -9.68 -5.10
C LEU A 148 -1.52 -11.16 -4.69
N ALA A 149 -1.99 -12.05 -5.58
CA ALA A 149 -2.01 -13.50 -5.32
C ALA A 149 -0.62 -14.04 -4.99
N LYS A 150 0.43 -13.60 -5.72
CA LYS A 150 1.82 -13.97 -5.42
C LYS A 150 2.24 -13.54 -4.01
N ALA A 151 1.90 -12.31 -3.61
CA ALA A 151 2.22 -11.81 -2.27
C ALA A 151 1.47 -12.60 -1.18
N LEU A 152 0.21 -12.96 -1.41
CA LEU A 152 -0.57 -13.80 -0.50
C LEU A 152 -0.02 -15.22 -0.38
N ALA A 153 0.40 -15.82 -1.50
CA ALA A 153 1.02 -17.13 -1.52
C ALA A 153 2.31 -17.20 -0.69
N GLN A 154 2.99 -16.08 -0.49
CA GLN A 154 4.18 -15.97 0.36
C GLN A 154 3.87 -16.16 1.86
N GLN A 155 2.61 -15.96 2.29
CA GLN A 155 2.14 -16.17 3.67
C GLN A 155 2.94 -15.42 4.74
N THR A 156 3.36 -14.20 4.46
CA THR A 156 4.08 -13.35 5.42
C THR A 156 3.15 -12.67 6.42
N PRO A 157 3.61 -12.31 7.63
CA PRO A 157 2.84 -11.48 8.57
C PRO A 157 2.68 -10.02 8.11
N VAL A 158 3.62 -9.51 7.30
CA VAL A 158 3.59 -8.14 6.77
C VAL A 158 3.41 -8.15 5.26
N ILE A 159 2.50 -7.30 4.76
CA ILE A 159 2.26 -7.10 3.33
C ILE A 159 2.38 -5.61 3.01
N LEU A 160 3.29 -5.25 2.10
CA LEU A 160 3.50 -3.89 1.63
C LEU A 160 3.05 -3.79 0.18
N LEU A 161 2.15 -2.85 -0.12
CA LEU A 161 1.54 -2.70 -1.43
C LEU A 161 1.72 -1.26 -1.92
N ASP A 162 2.38 -1.09 -3.06
CA ASP A 162 2.55 0.22 -3.70
C ASP A 162 1.51 0.38 -4.80
N GLU A 163 0.51 1.23 -4.54
CA GLU A 163 -0.63 1.53 -5.42
C GLU A 163 -1.36 0.27 -5.97
N PRO A 164 -1.82 -0.66 -5.10
CA PRO A 164 -2.37 -1.95 -5.55
C PRO A 164 -3.66 -1.83 -6.35
N THR A 165 -4.27 -0.65 -6.40
CA THR A 165 -5.56 -0.39 -7.08
C THR A 165 -5.44 0.53 -8.29
N ALA A 166 -4.23 0.96 -8.68
CA ALA A 166 -4.03 1.99 -9.69
C ALA A 166 -4.66 1.69 -11.06
N PHE A 167 -4.72 0.42 -11.47
CA PHE A 167 -5.21 0.00 -12.79
C PHE A 167 -6.58 -0.70 -12.75
N LEU A 168 -7.28 -0.59 -11.61
CA LEU A 168 -8.59 -1.21 -11.41
C LEU A 168 -9.71 -0.21 -11.68
N ASP A 169 -10.85 -0.69 -12.17
CA ASP A 169 -12.08 0.09 -12.16
C ASP A 169 -12.61 0.29 -10.73
N PHE A 170 -13.57 1.19 -10.57
CA PHE A 170 -14.10 1.56 -9.25
C PHE A 170 -14.57 0.36 -8.43
N HIS A 171 -15.35 -0.54 -9.01
CA HIS A 171 -15.86 -1.72 -8.30
C HIS A 171 -14.74 -2.68 -7.87
N ALA A 172 -13.77 -2.90 -8.76
CA ALA A 172 -12.62 -3.73 -8.44
C ALA A 172 -11.72 -3.11 -7.37
N LYS A 173 -11.55 -1.76 -7.35
CA LYS A 173 -10.83 -1.04 -6.29
C LYS A 173 -11.49 -1.27 -4.93
N VAL A 174 -12.80 -0.99 -4.82
CA VAL A 174 -13.57 -1.18 -3.58
C VAL A 174 -13.47 -2.63 -3.10
N SER A 175 -13.72 -3.59 -4.00
CA SER A 175 -13.66 -5.01 -3.66
C SER A 175 -12.27 -5.44 -3.19
N THR A 176 -11.20 -4.90 -3.79
CA THR A 176 -9.82 -5.21 -3.42
C THR A 176 -9.49 -4.64 -2.04
N LEU A 177 -9.85 -3.40 -1.74
CA LEU A 177 -9.60 -2.79 -0.43
C LEU A 177 -10.42 -3.48 0.67
N GLN A 178 -11.69 -3.79 0.43
CA GLN A 178 -12.51 -4.57 1.37
C GLN A 178 -11.94 -5.97 1.62
N PHE A 179 -11.40 -6.61 0.59
CA PHE A 179 -10.71 -7.89 0.73
C PHE A 179 -9.45 -7.75 1.60
N LEU A 180 -8.61 -6.72 1.37
CA LEU A 180 -7.40 -6.49 2.15
C LEU A 180 -7.71 -6.17 3.61
N LEU A 181 -8.74 -5.36 3.87
CA LEU A 181 -9.20 -5.05 5.23
C LEU A 181 -9.64 -6.31 5.99
N ARG A 182 -10.49 -7.13 5.37
CA ARG A 182 -10.89 -8.42 5.97
C ARG A 182 -9.71 -9.35 6.18
N LEU A 183 -8.81 -9.43 5.21
CA LEU A 183 -7.59 -10.24 5.32
C LEU A 183 -6.73 -9.82 6.52
N ALA A 184 -6.53 -8.50 6.72
CA ALA A 184 -5.80 -7.98 7.86
C ALA A 184 -6.44 -8.44 9.17
N HIS A 185 -7.74 -8.20 9.34
CA HIS A 185 -8.47 -8.51 10.57
C HIS A 185 -8.59 -10.02 10.84
N GLU A 186 -8.95 -10.83 9.82
CA GLU A 186 -9.20 -12.25 10.00
C GLU A 186 -7.91 -13.07 10.18
N THR A 187 -6.80 -12.61 9.60
CA THR A 187 -5.52 -13.35 9.62
C THR A 187 -4.43 -12.68 10.45
N ASN A 188 -4.76 -11.59 11.15
CA ASN A 188 -3.85 -10.81 11.99
C ASN A 188 -2.60 -10.33 11.22
N LYS A 189 -2.75 -10.02 9.92
CA LYS A 189 -1.65 -9.51 9.08
C LYS A 189 -1.58 -8.00 9.16
N THR A 190 -0.37 -7.46 9.22
CA THR A 190 -0.12 -6.04 9.08
C THR A 190 -0.05 -5.68 7.60
N ILE A 191 -0.94 -4.82 7.12
CA ILE A 191 -0.97 -4.39 5.72
C ILE A 191 -0.77 -2.88 5.63
N LEU A 192 0.28 -2.45 4.92
CA LEU A 192 0.52 -1.05 4.58
C LEU A 192 0.43 -0.91 3.07
N LEU A 193 -0.48 -0.08 2.58
CA LEU A 193 -0.60 0.22 1.16
C LEU A 193 -0.49 1.73 0.89
N SER A 194 0.15 2.09 -0.22
CA SER A 194 0.08 3.45 -0.75
C SER A 194 -1.10 3.59 -1.71
N THR A 195 -1.75 4.74 -1.70
CA THR A 195 -2.81 5.05 -2.66
C THR A 195 -2.93 6.57 -2.85
N HIS A 196 -3.50 6.96 -3.99
CA HIS A 196 -3.95 8.33 -4.25
C HIS A 196 -5.49 8.46 -4.18
N ASP A 197 -6.21 7.36 -3.99
CA ASP A 197 -7.67 7.31 -3.85
C ASP A 197 -8.07 7.68 -2.41
N VAL A 198 -8.14 8.98 -2.13
CA VAL A 198 -8.35 9.50 -0.77
C VAL A 198 -9.68 9.05 -0.18
N GLU A 199 -10.77 9.12 -0.95
CA GLU A 199 -12.11 8.76 -0.48
C GLU A 199 -12.19 7.29 -0.06
N MET A 200 -11.60 6.40 -0.86
CA MET A 200 -11.55 4.97 -0.51
C MET A 200 -10.67 4.69 0.71
N ALA A 201 -9.54 5.39 0.82
CA ALA A 201 -8.66 5.25 1.98
C ALA A 201 -9.37 5.67 3.27
N ILE A 202 -10.11 6.80 3.25
CA ILE A 202 -10.89 7.32 4.37
C ILE A 202 -11.93 6.29 4.86
N GLN A 203 -12.59 5.59 3.93
CA GLN A 203 -13.69 4.69 4.25
C GLN A 203 -13.28 3.26 4.55
N LEU A 204 -12.15 2.81 4.00
CA LEU A 204 -11.78 1.39 3.96
C LEU A 204 -10.41 1.09 4.59
N SER A 205 -9.90 1.98 5.47
CA SER A 205 -8.70 1.69 6.27
C SER A 205 -8.96 1.88 7.75
N ASP A 206 -8.19 1.20 8.58
CA ASP A 206 -8.20 1.40 10.03
C ASP A 206 -7.49 2.70 10.39
N THR A 207 -6.33 2.93 9.78
CA THR A 207 -5.48 4.10 10.01
C THR A 207 -5.02 4.70 8.68
N LEU A 208 -4.96 6.03 8.65
CA LEU A 208 -4.39 6.81 7.55
C LEU A 208 -3.00 7.32 7.95
N TRP A 209 -2.06 7.21 7.04
CA TRP A 209 -0.78 7.92 7.08
C TRP A 209 -0.78 8.97 5.98
N ILE A 210 -0.67 10.23 6.35
CA ILE A 210 -0.65 11.37 5.41
C ILE A 210 0.78 11.87 5.29
N ALA A 211 1.41 11.61 4.14
CA ALA A 211 2.75 12.10 3.80
C ALA A 211 2.66 13.47 3.14
N GLN A 212 3.17 14.50 3.81
CA GLN A 212 3.18 15.89 3.34
C GLN A 212 4.35 16.65 3.95
N ASN A 213 4.96 17.56 3.20
CA ASN A 213 6.03 18.45 3.66
C ASN A 213 7.22 17.76 4.34
N GLY A 214 7.57 16.54 3.92
CA GLY A 214 8.69 15.78 4.48
C GLY A 214 8.39 15.05 5.78
N ASP A 215 7.12 15.01 6.21
CA ASP A 215 6.64 14.38 7.44
C ASP A 215 5.51 13.37 7.14
N ILE A 216 5.20 12.51 8.11
CA ILE A 216 4.03 11.61 8.10
C ILE A 216 3.19 11.84 9.34
N LYS A 217 1.94 12.26 9.14
CA LYS A 217 0.93 12.31 10.19
C LYS A 217 0.04 11.10 10.10
N ALA A 218 -0.11 10.38 11.22
CA ALA A 218 -0.90 9.16 11.28
C ALA A 218 -2.07 9.29 12.26
N GLY A 219 -3.13 8.56 11.98
CA GLY A 219 -4.30 8.46 12.85
C GLY A 219 -5.51 7.87 12.15
N THR A 220 -6.54 7.58 12.94
CA THR A 220 -7.84 7.21 12.36
C THR A 220 -8.42 8.40 11.61
N THR A 221 -9.26 8.14 10.60
CA THR A 221 -9.97 9.19 9.86
C THR A 221 -10.58 10.23 10.81
N LEU A 222 -11.26 9.77 11.86
CA LEU A 222 -11.93 10.65 12.81
C LEU A 222 -10.93 11.53 13.60
N SER A 223 -9.77 11.01 14.00
CA SER A 223 -8.76 11.77 14.73
C SER A 223 -8.11 12.83 13.85
N LEU A 224 -7.80 12.47 12.59
CA LEU A 224 -7.19 13.37 11.60
C LEU A 224 -8.14 14.49 11.14
N THR A 225 -9.45 14.23 11.14
CA THR A 225 -10.47 15.25 10.92
C THR A 225 -10.56 16.20 12.09
N LYS A 226 -10.65 15.69 13.34
CA LYS A 226 -10.77 16.53 14.53
C LYS A 226 -9.58 17.49 14.73
N ASN A 227 -8.38 17.09 14.34
CA ASN A 227 -7.18 17.92 14.45
C ASN A 227 -6.90 18.78 13.21
N GLY A 228 -7.78 18.76 12.19
CA GLY A 228 -7.67 19.52 10.95
C GLY A 228 -6.61 19.02 9.98
N THR A 229 -5.92 17.90 10.25
CA THR A 229 -4.87 17.36 9.37
C THR A 229 -5.44 16.90 8.03
N LEU A 230 -6.58 16.21 8.07
CA LEU A 230 -7.22 15.70 6.86
C LEU A 230 -7.77 16.85 5.99
N GLU A 231 -8.38 17.87 6.62
CA GLU A 231 -8.86 19.07 5.93
C GLU A 231 -7.72 19.83 5.26
N HIS A 232 -6.61 20.02 5.98
CA HIS A 232 -5.43 20.67 5.41
C HIS A 232 -4.84 19.90 4.22
N PHE A 233 -4.83 18.57 4.29
CA PHE A 233 -4.35 17.72 3.20
C PHE A 233 -5.26 17.79 1.97
N LEU A 234 -6.57 17.93 2.17
CA LEU A 234 -7.59 18.01 1.11
C LEU A 234 -7.72 19.41 0.49
N GLN A 235 -7.18 20.45 1.14
CA GLN A 235 -7.14 21.80 0.58
C GLN A 235 -6.23 21.79 -0.65
N VAL A 236 -6.86 21.70 -1.83
CA VAL A 236 -6.19 21.92 -3.09
C VAL A 236 -5.75 23.39 -3.12
N GLU A 237 -4.43 23.65 -3.20
CA GLU A 237 -3.95 25.02 -3.47
C GLU A 237 -4.68 25.56 -4.69
N PRO A 238 -5.27 26.76 -4.62
CA PRO A 238 -5.93 27.36 -5.79
C PRO A 238 -4.89 27.46 -6.91
N MET A 239 -5.17 26.86 -8.06
CA MET A 239 -4.36 27.08 -9.25
C MET A 239 -4.20 28.59 -9.45
N ALA A 240 -2.98 29.05 -9.74
CA ALA A 240 -2.60 30.46 -9.86
C ALA A 240 -3.38 31.25 -10.90
N ASP A 241 -4.38 30.68 -11.55
CA ASP A 241 -5.27 31.32 -12.51
C ASP A 241 -6.69 31.44 -11.94
N ALA A 242 -6.85 32.42 -11.04
CA ALA A 242 -8.07 32.67 -10.27
C ALA A 242 -9.24 33.23 -11.12
N SER A 243 -9.15 33.23 -12.46
CA SER A 243 -10.20 33.76 -13.33
C SER A 243 -11.36 32.78 -13.65
N LYS A 244 -11.27 31.52 -13.18
CA LYS A 244 -12.36 30.55 -13.34
C LYS A 244 -12.70 29.97 -11.94
N GLY A 245 -13.88 30.33 -11.44
CA GLY A 245 -14.41 30.00 -10.12
C GLY A 245 -13.89 28.68 -9.55
N CYS A 246 -13.06 28.79 -8.53
CA CYS A 246 -12.44 27.65 -7.88
C CYS A 246 -13.49 26.97 -6.99
N GLN A 247 -13.93 25.78 -7.34
CA GLN A 247 -14.77 24.95 -6.47
C GLN A 247 -13.86 24.36 -5.38
N SER A 248 -14.10 24.71 -4.12
CA SER A 248 -13.39 24.07 -2.99
C SER A 248 -13.99 22.72 -2.69
N ILE A 249 -13.13 21.72 -2.42
CA ILE A 249 -13.56 20.43 -1.91
C ILE A 249 -13.66 20.55 -0.41
N ILE A 250 -14.83 20.21 0.15
CA ILE A 250 -15.06 20.16 1.61
C ILE A 250 -15.19 18.70 2.01
N PHE A 251 -14.51 18.34 3.09
CA PHE A 251 -14.69 17.05 3.72
C PHE A 251 -15.87 17.09 4.70
N ASP A 252 -16.88 16.26 4.45
CA ASP A 252 -18.01 16.06 5.36
C ASP A 252 -17.62 15.03 6.44
N ALA A 253 -17.25 15.54 7.61
CA ALA A 253 -16.80 14.73 8.74
C ALA A 253 -17.89 13.83 9.33
N GLU A 254 -19.17 14.16 9.14
CA GLU A 254 -20.29 13.36 9.65
C GLU A 254 -20.53 12.13 8.79
N ASN A 255 -20.38 12.29 7.47
CA ASN A 255 -20.65 11.22 6.51
C ASN A 255 -19.35 10.59 5.92
N LEU A 256 -18.18 11.08 6.32
CA LEU A 256 -16.87 10.65 5.80
C LEU A 256 -16.77 10.70 4.26
N THR A 257 -17.34 11.77 3.67
CA THR A 257 -17.40 11.95 2.21
C THR A 257 -16.82 13.29 1.77
N LEU A 258 -16.33 13.35 0.53
CA LEU A 258 -15.90 14.59 -0.10
C LEU A 258 -17.08 15.26 -0.81
N LYS A 259 -17.33 16.52 -0.52
CA LYS A 259 -18.36 17.35 -1.17
C LYS A 259 -17.71 18.53 -1.90
N ILE A 260 -18.28 18.87 -3.06
CA ILE A 260 -17.87 20.08 -3.78
C ILE A 260 -18.67 21.25 -3.22
N ASN A 261 -17.99 22.26 -2.67
CA ASN A 261 -18.63 23.50 -2.27
C ASN A 261 -18.98 24.30 -3.52
N LYS A 262 -20.27 24.49 -3.74
CA LYS A 262 -20.79 25.31 -4.86
C LYS A 262 -20.99 26.77 -4.49
N ASP A 263 -20.81 27.13 -3.20
CA ASP A 263 -21.18 28.43 -2.65
C ASP A 263 -19.98 29.42 -2.53
N VAL A 264 -18.94 29.25 -3.33
CA VAL A 264 -17.89 30.29 -3.39
C VAL A 264 -18.41 31.48 -4.18
N VAL A 265 -19.06 32.40 -3.47
CA VAL A 265 -19.35 33.74 -3.98
C VAL A 265 -18.01 34.48 -4.10
N LEU A 266 -17.63 34.83 -5.33
CA LEU A 266 -16.48 35.71 -5.55
C LEU A 266 -16.80 37.09 -4.92
N PRO A 267 -15.85 37.73 -4.21
CA PRO A 267 -16.03 39.11 -3.78
C PRO A 267 -16.23 39.96 -5.01
N GLU A 268 -17.32 40.73 -5.03
CA GLU A 268 -17.57 41.74 -6.03
C GLU A 268 -16.41 42.76 -5.99
N THR A 269 -15.76 42.96 -7.15
CA THR A 269 -14.69 43.96 -7.35
C THR A 269 -15.23 45.36 -7.39
#